data_389e65e4d5754d96c38038ba0d207c3a
#
_entry.id   389e65e4d5754d96c38038ba0d207c3a
#
_cell.length_a   1.000
_cell.length_b   1.000
_cell.length_c   1.000
_cell.angle_alpha   90.00
_cell.angle_beta   90.00
_cell.angle_gamma   90.00
#
_symmetry.space_group_name_H-M   'P 1'
#
loop_
_entity.id
_entity.type
_entity.pdbx_description
1 polymer ?
#
loop_
_entity_poly.entity_id
_entity_poly.type
_entity_poly.pdbx_seq_one_letter_code
_entity_poly.pdbx_strand_id
1 'polypeptide(L)'
;MICISHLLPDEEIQELVTVTGAGVESIDFSISDNLDHLGKRIELYQKKLEKMENPPLILHGPFLDLNPAAFDSLIREVTMTRFTQCYQAGLELGAKKIVYHSGMIPCVYYREGWADQVSRFFTEFLEDKDDLEIVMENVLDEDWRLLLDVYKQVNHPKFKLCLDMGHAHCYSEIPVMEWAEELSPYISHVHVHDNAGDRDSHLGLGKGTLPYHEVLKLLPVSKERTWTIECSHKEDVLLCLQKIKTEGLL
;
A
#
# COMPACT_ATOMS: atom_id res chain seq x y z
N MET A 1 -8.42 -9.39 -6.60
CA MET A 1 -7.22 -9.51 -7.47
C MET A 1 -6.00 -9.57 -6.57
N ILE A 2 -5.10 -10.53 -6.80
CA ILE A 2 -3.85 -10.67 -6.04
C ILE A 2 -2.72 -10.04 -6.86
N CYS A 3 -1.88 -9.25 -6.22
CA CYS A 3 -0.64 -8.67 -6.73
C CYS A 3 0.55 -9.20 -5.93
N ILE A 4 1.75 -9.05 -6.48
CA ILE A 4 3.02 -9.32 -5.80
C ILE A 4 3.80 -8.00 -5.76
N SER A 5 4.28 -7.62 -4.58
CA SER A 5 5.14 -6.45 -4.43
C SER A 5 6.48 -6.66 -5.10
N HIS A 6 6.93 -5.66 -5.85
CA HIS A 6 8.21 -5.71 -6.60
C HIS A 6 9.40 -5.44 -5.67
N LEU A 7 9.45 -6.16 -4.55
CA LEU A 7 10.58 -6.20 -3.62
C LEU A 7 11.68 -7.19 -4.06
N LEU A 8 11.32 -8.11 -4.97
CA LEU A 8 12.22 -9.13 -5.50
C LEU A 8 12.95 -8.63 -6.77
N PRO A 9 14.05 -9.29 -7.17
CA PRO A 9 14.70 -9.03 -8.46
C PRO A 9 13.75 -9.16 -9.65
N ASP A 10 13.98 -8.36 -10.71
CA ASP A 10 13.13 -8.30 -11.91
C ASP A 10 12.81 -9.67 -12.50
N GLU A 11 13.82 -10.58 -12.57
CA GLU A 11 13.66 -11.92 -13.14
C GLU A 11 12.72 -12.79 -12.30
N GLU A 12 12.78 -12.67 -10.98
CA GLU A 12 11.92 -13.44 -10.07
C GLU A 12 10.48 -12.94 -10.13
N ILE A 13 10.27 -11.63 -10.17
CA ILE A 13 8.92 -11.04 -10.35
C ILE A 13 8.34 -11.47 -11.68
N GLN A 14 9.10 -11.38 -12.78
CA GLN A 14 8.64 -11.79 -14.10
C GLN A 14 8.20 -13.27 -14.09
N GLU A 15 9.01 -14.16 -13.51
CA GLU A 15 8.67 -15.59 -13.40
C GLU A 15 7.39 -15.79 -12.59
N LEU A 16 7.30 -15.18 -11.40
CA LEU A 16 6.14 -15.33 -10.51
C LEU A 16 4.85 -14.84 -11.18
N VAL A 17 4.87 -13.65 -11.77
CA VAL A 17 3.71 -13.06 -12.44
C VAL A 17 3.25 -13.92 -13.62
N THR A 18 4.20 -14.37 -14.47
CA THR A 18 3.89 -15.22 -15.63
C THR A 18 3.28 -16.56 -15.22
N VAL A 19 3.81 -17.19 -14.17
CA VAL A 19 3.34 -18.52 -13.72
C VAL A 19 2.02 -18.45 -12.96
N THR A 20 1.79 -17.36 -12.19
CA THR A 20 0.63 -17.26 -11.30
C THR A 20 -0.53 -16.47 -11.88
N GLY A 21 -0.28 -15.60 -12.86
CA GLY A 21 -1.24 -14.64 -13.37
C GLY A 21 -1.55 -13.50 -12.38
N ALA A 22 -0.71 -13.31 -11.37
CA ALA A 22 -0.85 -12.21 -10.41
C ALA A 22 -0.57 -10.85 -11.06
N GLY A 23 -1.11 -9.77 -10.48
CA GLY A 23 -0.69 -8.41 -10.78
C GLY A 23 0.65 -8.07 -10.13
N VAL A 24 1.11 -6.86 -10.37
CA VAL A 24 2.33 -6.30 -9.75
C VAL A 24 1.97 -5.05 -8.96
N GLU A 25 2.57 -4.90 -7.77
CA GLU A 25 2.67 -3.62 -7.10
C GLU A 25 4.11 -3.12 -7.20
N SER A 26 4.28 -2.02 -7.93
CA SER A 26 5.61 -1.46 -8.21
C SER A 26 6.07 -0.54 -7.10
N ILE A 27 7.30 -0.73 -6.62
CA ILE A 27 8.00 0.22 -5.72
C ILE A 27 8.91 1.19 -6.49
N ASP A 28 8.99 1.11 -7.80
CA ASP A 28 9.89 1.93 -8.60
C ASP A 28 9.64 3.44 -8.45
N PHE A 29 8.37 3.82 -8.27
CA PHE A 29 7.93 5.20 -8.13
C PHE A 29 7.86 5.67 -6.68
N SER A 30 8.28 4.85 -5.73
CA SER A 30 8.53 5.26 -4.35
C SER A 30 9.92 5.90 -4.16
N ILE A 31 10.81 5.76 -5.15
CA ILE A 31 12.19 6.21 -5.11
C ILE A 31 12.31 7.59 -5.74
N SER A 32 12.74 8.59 -4.97
CA SER A 32 12.83 9.99 -5.43
C SER A 32 13.74 10.20 -6.62
N ASP A 33 14.87 9.50 -6.72
CA ASP A 33 15.77 9.57 -7.90
C ASP A 33 15.06 9.14 -9.19
N ASN A 34 14.17 8.14 -9.12
CA ASN A 34 13.35 7.72 -10.25
C ASN A 34 12.34 8.81 -10.65
N LEU A 35 11.78 9.53 -9.67
CA LEU A 35 10.85 10.63 -9.91
C LEU A 35 11.55 11.87 -10.47
N ASP A 36 12.85 12.09 -10.17
CA ASP A 36 13.65 13.14 -10.79
C ASP A 36 13.85 12.93 -12.30
N HIS A 37 13.72 11.67 -12.75
CA HIS A 37 13.85 11.26 -14.14
C HIS A 37 12.58 10.60 -14.67
N LEU A 38 11.40 11.10 -14.26
CA LEU A 38 10.08 10.49 -14.39
C LEU A 38 9.80 9.91 -15.80
N GLY A 39 9.89 10.71 -16.85
CA GLY A 39 9.57 10.23 -18.21
C GLY A 39 10.43 9.04 -18.65
N LYS A 40 11.74 9.11 -18.39
CA LYS A 40 12.65 8.00 -18.70
C LYS A 40 12.31 6.77 -17.87
N ARG A 41 11.93 6.94 -16.60
CA ARG A 41 11.58 5.83 -15.72
C ARG A 41 10.30 5.15 -16.13
N ILE A 42 9.29 5.90 -16.54
CA ILE A 42 8.04 5.38 -17.11
C ILE A 42 8.34 4.51 -18.33
N GLU A 43 9.12 5.01 -19.31
CA GLU A 43 9.51 4.22 -20.49
C GLU A 43 10.24 2.91 -20.16
N LEU A 44 11.14 2.95 -19.16
CA LEU A 44 11.86 1.74 -18.70
C LEU A 44 10.92 0.75 -18.01
N TYR A 45 10.02 1.25 -17.16
CA TYR A 45 9.09 0.39 -16.45
C TYR A 45 8.05 -0.22 -17.39
N GLN A 46 7.59 0.53 -18.39
CA GLN A 46 6.70 0.00 -19.42
C GLN A 46 7.32 -1.21 -20.16
N LYS A 47 8.61 -1.17 -20.47
CA LYS A 47 9.32 -2.32 -21.06
C LYS A 47 9.41 -3.51 -20.11
N LYS A 48 9.44 -3.29 -18.77
CA LYS A 48 9.36 -4.37 -17.79
C LYS A 48 7.96 -4.99 -17.81
N LEU A 49 6.90 -4.16 -17.82
CA LEU A 49 5.52 -4.65 -17.90
C LEU A 49 5.26 -5.44 -19.18
N GLU A 50 5.77 -4.99 -20.33
CA GLU A 50 5.67 -5.71 -21.60
C GLU A 50 6.28 -7.14 -21.52
N LYS A 51 7.43 -7.29 -20.84
CA LYS A 51 8.06 -8.61 -20.62
C LYS A 51 7.23 -9.51 -19.71
N MET A 52 6.42 -8.93 -18.83
CA MET A 52 5.49 -9.65 -17.95
C MET A 52 4.09 -9.79 -18.57
N GLU A 53 3.93 -9.52 -19.87
CA GLU A 53 2.64 -9.57 -20.59
C GLU A 53 1.60 -8.56 -20.08
N ASN A 54 2.06 -7.41 -19.58
CA ASN A 54 1.25 -6.31 -19.08
C ASN A 54 0.25 -6.75 -17.98
N PRO A 55 0.71 -7.24 -16.83
CA PRO A 55 -0.13 -7.63 -15.73
C PRO A 55 -0.87 -6.41 -15.16
N PRO A 56 -1.97 -6.61 -14.42
CA PRO A 56 -2.57 -5.53 -13.64
C PRO A 56 -1.54 -4.85 -12.73
N LEU A 57 -1.56 -3.51 -12.69
CA LEU A 57 -0.57 -2.70 -12.00
C LEU A 57 -1.20 -1.89 -10.87
N ILE A 58 -0.50 -1.87 -9.74
CA ILE A 58 -0.65 -0.95 -8.61
C ILE A 58 0.69 -0.26 -8.42
N LEU A 59 0.71 0.99 -8.01
CA LEU A 59 1.94 1.67 -7.63
C LEU A 59 2.00 1.84 -6.13
N HIS A 60 3.16 1.59 -5.54
CA HIS A 60 3.51 2.09 -4.23
C HIS A 60 4.12 3.48 -4.40
N GLY A 61 3.50 4.48 -3.80
CA GLY A 61 3.92 5.87 -3.90
C GLY A 61 5.16 6.19 -3.06
N PRO A 62 5.75 7.36 -3.27
CA PRO A 62 6.93 7.79 -2.52
C PRO A 62 6.58 8.11 -1.06
N PHE A 63 7.50 7.77 -0.15
CA PHE A 63 7.28 7.94 1.30
C PHE A 63 8.53 8.43 2.06
N LEU A 64 9.74 8.09 1.62
CA LEU A 64 10.98 8.47 2.31
C LEU A 64 11.11 10.00 2.34
N ASP A 65 11.30 10.55 3.53
CA ASP A 65 11.41 11.99 3.82
C ASP A 65 10.17 12.82 3.46
N LEU A 66 9.08 12.18 3.08
CA LEU A 66 7.81 12.81 2.71
C LEU A 66 6.76 12.59 3.78
N ASN A 67 5.95 13.63 4.03
CA ASN A 67 4.90 13.48 5.02
C ASN A 67 3.74 14.45 4.77
N PRO A 68 2.52 13.94 4.54
CA PRO A 68 1.32 14.76 4.36
C PRO A 68 0.94 15.55 5.63
N ALA A 69 1.37 15.09 6.83
CA ALA A 69 1.13 15.74 8.10
C ALA A 69 2.27 16.69 8.54
N ALA A 70 3.30 16.91 7.73
CA ALA A 70 4.43 17.73 8.11
C ALA A 70 3.99 19.13 8.54
N PHE A 71 4.55 19.64 9.66
CA PHE A 71 4.31 21.00 10.11
C PHE A 71 4.94 22.05 9.19
N ASP A 72 6.11 21.71 8.61
CA ASP A 72 6.80 22.57 7.65
C ASP A 72 6.07 22.55 6.30
N SER A 73 5.71 23.75 5.81
CA SER A 73 5.00 23.88 4.53
C SER A 73 5.83 23.42 3.33
N LEU A 74 7.16 23.60 3.36
CA LEU A 74 8.04 23.17 2.29
C LEU A 74 8.10 21.66 2.18
N ILE A 75 8.08 20.93 3.31
CA ILE A 75 7.99 19.47 3.29
C ILE A 75 6.65 19.02 2.68
N ARG A 76 5.54 19.68 3.03
CA ARG A 76 4.23 19.36 2.39
C ARG A 76 4.23 19.67 0.89
N GLU A 77 4.84 20.77 0.44
CA GLU A 77 4.97 21.12 -0.97
C GLU A 77 5.77 20.05 -1.74
N VAL A 78 6.90 19.61 -1.18
CA VAL A 78 7.69 18.53 -1.77
C VAL A 78 6.88 17.23 -1.78
N THR A 79 6.17 16.91 -0.69
CA THR A 79 5.30 15.73 -0.63
C THR A 79 4.22 15.79 -1.72
N MET A 80 3.54 16.91 -1.88
CA MET A 80 2.52 17.13 -2.91
C MET A 80 3.10 16.93 -4.32
N THR A 81 4.29 17.51 -4.56
CA THR A 81 4.99 17.38 -5.84
C THR A 81 5.30 15.91 -6.16
N ARG A 82 5.87 15.17 -5.21
CA ARG A 82 6.26 13.77 -5.40
C ARG A 82 5.04 12.85 -5.57
N PHE A 83 3.99 13.09 -4.81
CA PHE A 83 2.72 12.34 -4.97
C PHE A 83 2.11 12.59 -6.34
N THR A 84 2.14 13.84 -6.82
CA THR A 84 1.65 14.18 -8.17
C THR A 84 2.49 13.54 -9.27
N GLN A 85 3.81 13.47 -9.13
CA GLN A 85 4.67 12.76 -10.08
C GLN A 85 4.35 11.25 -10.13
N CYS A 86 4.13 10.62 -8.96
CA CYS A 86 3.72 9.21 -8.91
C CYS A 86 2.33 9.01 -9.52
N TYR A 87 1.39 9.93 -9.27
CA TYR A 87 0.05 9.89 -9.89
C TYR A 87 0.13 9.95 -11.42
N GLN A 88 0.98 10.84 -11.96
CA GLN A 88 1.23 10.93 -13.39
C GLN A 88 1.79 9.61 -13.95
N ALA A 89 2.78 8.99 -13.27
CA ALA A 89 3.29 7.68 -13.66
C ALA A 89 2.18 6.62 -13.68
N GLY A 90 1.30 6.65 -12.67
CA GLY A 90 0.16 5.74 -12.59
C GLY A 90 -0.79 5.87 -13.78
N LEU A 91 -1.10 7.10 -14.19
CA LEU A 91 -1.93 7.35 -15.38
C LEU A 91 -1.27 6.81 -16.65
N GLU A 92 0.00 7.15 -16.87
CA GLU A 92 0.72 6.76 -18.10
C GLU A 92 0.94 5.25 -18.21
N LEU A 93 1.14 4.56 -17.08
CA LEU A 93 1.32 3.10 -17.01
C LEU A 93 0.01 2.31 -16.90
N GLY A 94 -1.14 2.98 -16.76
CA GLY A 94 -2.43 2.33 -16.62
C GLY A 94 -2.62 1.61 -15.27
N ALA A 95 -2.01 2.12 -14.19
CA ALA A 95 -2.21 1.62 -12.86
C ALA A 95 -3.68 1.75 -12.43
N LYS A 96 -4.12 0.90 -11.51
CA LYS A 96 -5.49 0.95 -10.96
C LYS A 96 -5.57 1.74 -9.67
N LYS A 97 -4.52 1.66 -8.86
CA LYS A 97 -4.43 2.26 -7.53
C LYS A 97 -3.03 2.78 -7.27
N ILE A 98 -2.92 3.71 -6.32
CA ILE A 98 -1.65 4.13 -5.75
C ILE A 98 -1.77 4.06 -4.24
N VAL A 99 -0.82 3.39 -3.60
CA VAL A 99 -0.67 3.31 -2.15
C VAL A 99 0.19 4.48 -1.68
N TYR A 100 -0.24 5.21 -0.66
CA TYR A 100 0.56 6.22 0.02
C TYR A 100 0.50 5.98 1.53
N HIS A 101 1.65 6.15 2.19
CA HIS A 101 1.72 6.04 3.64
C HIS A 101 0.93 7.14 4.35
N SER A 102 0.39 6.83 5.51
CA SER A 102 -0.30 7.79 6.39
C SER A 102 0.63 8.92 6.88
N GLY A 103 1.90 8.61 7.06
CA GLY A 103 2.92 9.53 7.56
C GLY A 103 2.84 9.75 9.08
N MET A 104 2.09 8.96 9.83
CA MET A 104 2.12 8.99 11.29
C MET A 104 3.46 8.45 11.79
N ILE A 105 4.11 9.21 12.67
CA ILE A 105 5.31 8.78 13.38
C ILE A 105 5.04 8.98 14.88
N PRO A 106 4.84 7.91 15.66
CA PRO A 106 4.64 7.98 17.10
C PRO A 106 5.73 8.79 17.80
N CYS A 107 5.37 9.50 18.86
CA CYS A 107 6.26 10.38 19.64
C CYS A 107 6.83 11.58 18.86
N VAL A 108 6.57 11.73 17.57
CA VAL A 108 6.95 12.90 16.75
C VAL A 108 5.73 13.76 16.44
N TYR A 109 4.66 13.14 15.99
CA TYR A 109 3.40 13.83 15.71
C TYR A 109 2.41 13.68 16.87
N TYR A 110 1.72 14.77 17.18
CA TYR A 110 0.61 14.74 18.13
C TYR A 110 -0.62 14.15 17.43
N ARG A 111 -1.34 13.28 18.12
CA ARG A 111 -2.59 12.69 17.60
C ARG A 111 -3.66 13.75 17.36
N GLU A 112 -3.71 14.77 18.25
CA GLU A 112 -4.60 15.91 18.13
C GLU A 112 -4.24 16.75 16.90
N GLY A 113 -5.19 16.90 15.98
CA GLY A 113 -5.03 17.67 14.75
C GLY A 113 -4.26 16.99 13.63
N TRP A 114 -3.72 15.78 13.85
CA TRP A 114 -3.03 15.03 12.79
C TRP A 114 -3.99 14.66 11.66
N ALA A 115 -5.15 14.07 12.00
CA ALA A 115 -6.16 13.68 11.01
C ALA A 115 -6.65 14.90 10.21
N ASP A 116 -6.79 16.08 10.82
CA ASP A 116 -7.18 17.31 10.13
C ASP A 116 -6.12 17.79 9.13
N GLN A 117 -4.83 17.61 9.45
CA GLN A 117 -3.75 17.98 8.53
C GLN A 117 -3.67 17.04 7.34
N VAL A 118 -3.68 15.75 7.59
CA VAL A 118 -3.64 14.72 6.54
C VAL A 118 -4.86 14.82 5.64
N SER A 119 -6.05 15.03 6.21
CA SER A 119 -7.29 15.19 5.46
C SER A 119 -7.24 16.39 4.52
N ARG A 120 -6.74 17.53 4.99
CA ARG A 120 -6.56 18.72 4.15
C ARG A 120 -5.60 18.47 3.01
N PHE A 121 -4.48 17.79 3.29
CA PHE A 121 -3.51 17.44 2.26
C PHE A 121 -4.14 16.55 1.17
N PHE A 122 -4.83 15.46 1.55
CA PHE A 122 -5.44 14.56 0.56
C PHE A 122 -6.65 15.19 -0.14
N THR A 123 -7.40 16.06 0.51
CA THR A 123 -8.48 16.82 -0.13
C THR A 123 -7.91 17.73 -1.23
N GLU A 124 -6.85 18.48 -0.94
CA GLU A 124 -6.15 19.31 -1.92
C GLU A 124 -5.53 18.45 -3.03
N PHE A 125 -4.86 17.34 -2.68
CA PHE A 125 -4.26 16.44 -3.65
C PHE A 125 -5.28 15.88 -4.64
N LEU A 126 -6.51 15.59 -4.20
CA LEU A 126 -7.56 14.95 -5.00
C LEU A 126 -8.48 15.94 -5.74
N GLU A 127 -8.31 17.25 -5.56
CA GLU A 127 -9.21 18.27 -6.11
C GLU A 127 -9.48 18.12 -7.62
N ASP A 128 -8.49 17.64 -8.38
CA ASP A 128 -8.54 17.44 -9.83
C ASP A 128 -8.21 15.99 -10.28
N LYS A 129 -8.30 15.00 -9.39
CA LYS A 129 -7.83 13.62 -9.60
C LYS A 129 -8.91 12.57 -9.38
N ASP A 130 -9.61 12.21 -10.45
CA ASP A 130 -10.71 11.24 -10.44
C ASP A 130 -10.40 9.90 -11.14
N ASP A 131 -9.22 9.75 -11.74
CA ASP A 131 -8.94 8.59 -12.59
C ASP A 131 -8.46 7.38 -11.79
N LEU A 132 -7.54 7.59 -10.84
CA LEU A 132 -6.93 6.52 -10.03
C LEU A 132 -7.51 6.50 -8.62
N GLU A 133 -7.62 5.30 -8.06
CA GLU A 133 -7.92 5.14 -6.66
C GLU A 133 -6.66 5.34 -5.81
N ILE A 134 -6.78 6.18 -4.80
CA ILE A 134 -5.73 6.45 -3.82
C ILE A 134 -6.07 5.70 -2.54
N VAL A 135 -5.13 4.92 -2.04
CA VAL A 135 -5.31 4.19 -0.79
C VAL A 135 -4.25 4.64 0.22
N MET A 136 -4.70 5.04 1.40
CA MET A 136 -3.83 5.43 2.50
C MET A 136 -3.55 4.24 3.39
N GLU A 137 -2.27 3.94 3.57
CA GLU A 137 -1.75 2.79 4.31
C GLU A 137 -1.33 3.14 5.72
N ASN A 138 -1.65 2.26 6.68
CA ASN A 138 -1.06 2.29 8.01
C ASN A 138 0.38 1.75 8.00
N VAL A 139 1.29 2.47 8.64
CA VAL A 139 2.69 2.04 8.78
C VAL A 139 3.08 1.96 10.24
N LEU A 140 3.36 3.10 10.88
CA LEU A 140 3.67 3.18 12.31
C LEU A 140 2.46 3.63 13.14
N ASP A 141 1.28 3.48 12.58
CA ASP A 141 0.04 3.92 13.22
C ASP A 141 -0.33 3.00 14.37
N GLU A 142 -0.47 3.58 15.56
CA GLU A 142 -0.82 2.83 16.78
C GLU A 142 -2.34 2.63 16.94
N ASP A 143 -3.17 3.38 16.18
CA ASP A 143 -4.61 3.43 16.35
C ASP A 143 -5.35 3.66 15.02
N TRP A 144 -6.14 2.69 14.61
CA TRP A 144 -6.93 2.71 13.38
C TRP A 144 -7.94 3.87 13.30
N ARG A 145 -8.36 4.43 14.44
CA ARG A 145 -9.34 5.52 14.51
C ARG A 145 -8.86 6.76 13.78
N LEU A 146 -7.54 7.02 13.83
CA LEU A 146 -6.95 8.16 13.12
C LEU A 146 -7.09 8.03 11.60
N LEU A 147 -6.88 6.83 11.06
CA LEU A 147 -7.06 6.58 9.61
C LEU A 147 -8.53 6.71 9.21
N LEU A 148 -9.44 6.21 10.05
CA LEU A 148 -10.88 6.33 9.80
C LEU A 148 -11.34 7.78 9.82
N ASP A 149 -10.79 8.60 10.74
CA ASP A 149 -11.09 10.04 10.80
C ASP A 149 -10.61 10.76 9.54
N VAL A 150 -9.41 10.45 9.03
CA VAL A 150 -8.92 10.98 7.74
C VAL A 150 -9.86 10.56 6.62
N TYR A 151 -10.21 9.27 6.52
CA TYR A 151 -11.11 8.77 5.47
C TYR A 151 -12.45 9.52 5.46
N LYS A 152 -13.06 9.69 6.63
CA LYS A 152 -14.35 10.39 6.78
C LYS A 152 -14.28 11.88 6.43
N GLN A 153 -13.16 12.52 6.75
CA GLN A 153 -12.96 13.94 6.47
C GLN A 153 -12.66 14.22 4.99
N VAL A 154 -11.81 13.41 4.36
CA VAL A 154 -11.50 13.51 2.92
C VAL A 154 -12.76 13.27 2.08
N ASN A 155 -13.56 12.28 2.45
CA ASN A 155 -14.88 11.98 1.85
C ASN A 155 -14.90 12.06 0.32
N HIS A 156 -13.87 11.49 -0.33
CA HIS A 156 -13.73 11.48 -1.78
C HIS A 156 -13.94 10.05 -2.33
N PRO A 157 -14.67 9.86 -3.46
CA PRO A 157 -14.99 8.52 -3.97
C PRO A 157 -13.75 7.70 -4.34
N LYS A 158 -12.66 8.36 -4.73
CA LYS A 158 -11.38 7.76 -5.09
C LYS A 158 -10.40 7.61 -3.92
N PHE A 159 -10.77 8.02 -2.72
CA PHE A 159 -9.95 7.85 -1.52
C PHE A 159 -10.44 6.67 -0.70
N LYS A 160 -9.56 5.72 -0.43
CA LYS A 160 -9.84 4.51 0.36
C LYS A 160 -8.70 4.25 1.33
N LEU A 161 -8.81 3.17 2.10
CA LEU A 161 -7.76 2.72 3.00
C LEU A 161 -7.07 1.47 2.45
N CYS A 162 -5.79 1.37 2.73
CA CYS A 162 -4.99 0.16 2.67
C CYS A 162 -4.75 -0.33 4.10
N LEU A 163 -5.05 -1.59 4.38
CA LEU A 163 -4.61 -2.24 5.61
C LEU A 163 -3.35 -3.03 5.30
N ASP A 164 -2.23 -2.59 5.85
CA ASP A 164 -1.09 -3.47 6.04
C ASP A 164 -1.27 -4.23 7.35
N MET A 165 -1.51 -5.54 7.22
CA MET A 165 -1.81 -6.39 8.38
C MET A 165 -0.56 -6.70 9.21
N GLY A 166 0.62 -6.69 8.60
CA GLY A 166 1.89 -6.88 9.28
C GLY A 166 2.29 -5.64 10.09
N HIS A 167 2.15 -4.45 9.53
CA HIS A 167 2.36 -3.19 10.25
C HIS A 167 1.43 -3.07 11.46
N ALA A 168 0.13 -3.32 11.27
CA ALA A 168 -0.81 -3.31 12.38
C ALA A 168 -0.45 -4.33 13.47
N HIS A 169 0.10 -5.49 13.08
CA HIS A 169 0.51 -6.53 14.04
C HIS A 169 1.76 -6.17 14.85
N CYS A 170 2.74 -5.49 14.25
CA CYS A 170 4.00 -5.20 14.93
C CYS A 170 4.10 -3.81 15.57
N TYR A 171 3.32 -2.83 15.10
CA TYR A 171 3.45 -1.44 15.56
C TYR A 171 2.25 -0.93 16.37
N SER A 172 1.08 -1.58 16.26
CA SER A 172 -0.10 -1.15 17.00
C SER A 172 -0.25 -1.87 18.35
N GLU A 173 -0.68 -1.13 19.37
CA GLU A 173 -1.13 -1.73 20.64
C GLU A 173 -2.54 -2.33 20.51
N ILE A 174 -3.29 -1.96 19.47
CA ILE A 174 -4.62 -2.49 19.17
C ILE A 174 -4.46 -3.77 18.34
N PRO A 175 -5.09 -4.88 18.71
CA PRO A 175 -4.99 -6.12 17.94
C PRO A 175 -5.39 -5.95 16.47
N VAL A 176 -4.61 -6.51 15.54
CA VAL A 176 -4.87 -6.42 14.10
C VAL A 176 -6.27 -6.91 13.69
N MET A 177 -6.86 -7.81 14.46
CA MET A 177 -8.24 -8.23 14.28
C MET A 177 -9.24 -7.08 14.37
N GLU A 178 -9.06 -6.17 15.33
CA GLU A 178 -9.91 -4.98 15.50
C GLU A 178 -9.71 -4.01 14.31
N TRP A 179 -8.47 -3.84 13.83
CA TRP A 179 -8.21 -3.09 12.61
C TRP A 179 -8.98 -3.63 11.41
N ALA A 180 -8.94 -4.95 11.22
CA ALA A 180 -9.63 -5.59 10.11
C ALA A 180 -11.15 -5.49 10.24
N GLU A 181 -11.70 -5.69 11.44
CA GLU A 181 -13.14 -5.63 11.69
C GLU A 181 -13.71 -4.22 11.48
N GLU A 182 -13.09 -3.23 12.11
CA GLU A 182 -13.59 -1.84 12.12
C GLU A 182 -13.36 -1.12 10.78
N LEU A 183 -12.22 -1.39 10.12
CA LEU A 183 -11.89 -0.74 8.85
C LEU A 183 -12.39 -1.49 7.61
N SER A 184 -12.84 -2.73 7.73
CA SER A 184 -13.25 -3.56 6.58
C SER A 184 -14.15 -2.84 5.55
N PRO A 185 -15.15 -2.01 5.93
CA PRO A 185 -16.00 -1.32 4.95
C PRO A 185 -15.26 -0.26 4.12
N TYR A 186 -14.10 0.21 4.56
CA TYR A 186 -13.36 1.33 4.00
C TYR A 186 -12.07 0.90 3.27
N ILE A 187 -11.65 -0.37 3.50
CA ILE A 187 -10.44 -0.95 2.91
C ILE A 187 -10.74 -1.42 1.49
N SER A 188 -9.98 -0.93 0.53
CA SER A 188 -9.99 -1.42 -0.85
C SER A 188 -8.68 -2.09 -1.26
N HIS A 189 -7.65 -2.01 -0.43
CA HIS A 189 -6.37 -2.67 -0.63
C HIS A 189 -5.83 -3.26 0.66
N VAL A 190 -5.08 -4.36 0.57
CA VAL A 190 -4.50 -5.05 1.73
C VAL A 190 -3.08 -5.50 1.38
N HIS A 191 -2.11 -5.17 2.23
CA HIS A 191 -0.78 -5.78 2.20
C HIS A 191 -0.76 -7.02 3.08
N VAL A 192 -0.23 -8.10 2.50
CA VAL A 192 -0.27 -9.45 3.08
C VAL A 192 1.15 -9.95 3.27
N HIS A 193 1.60 -9.97 4.51
CA HIS A 193 2.83 -10.58 4.97
C HIS A 193 2.70 -10.92 6.46
N ASP A 194 3.66 -11.64 7.01
CA ASP A 194 3.68 -12.04 8.41
C ASP A 194 4.93 -11.48 9.12
N ASN A 195 4.87 -11.40 10.43
CA ASN A 195 6.00 -11.06 11.30
C ASN A 195 5.79 -11.64 12.71
N ALA A 196 6.78 -11.51 13.56
CA ALA A 196 6.74 -12.04 14.92
C ALA A 196 6.11 -11.06 15.96
N GLY A 197 5.57 -9.92 15.51
CA GLY A 197 5.03 -8.86 16.38
C GLY A 197 6.10 -7.96 16.99
N ASP A 198 7.35 -8.06 16.53
CA ASP A 198 8.49 -7.29 17.04
C ASP A 198 9.07 -6.29 16.04
N ARG A 199 8.96 -6.59 14.77
CA ARG A 199 9.43 -5.76 13.67
C ARG A 199 8.77 -6.17 12.36
N ASP A 200 8.78 -5.27 11.40
CA ASP A 200 8.32 -5.52 10.06
C ASP A 200 9.32 -6.41 9.29
N SER A 201 9.03 -7.71 9.25
CA SER A 201 9.94 -8.75 8.73
C SER A 201 9.57 -9.28 7.37
N HIS A 202 8.41 -8.92 6.81
CA HIS A 202 7.91 -9.35 5.50
C HIS A 202 8.01 -10.88 5.27
N LEU A 203 7.66 -11.67 6.29
CA LEU A 203 7.68 -13.13 6.24
C LEU A 203 6.48 -13.68 5.46
N GLY A 204 6.63 -14.90 4.93
CA GLY A 204 5.49 -15.64 4.40
C GLY A 204 4.47 -16.00 5.50
N LEU A 205 3.18 -16.02 5.15
CA LEU A 205 2.09 -16.32 6.07
C LEU A 205 2.34 -17.59 6.87
N GLY A 206 2.18 -17.52 8.19
CA GLY A 206 2.38 -18.61 9.15
C GLY A 206 3.84 -18.89 9.50
N LYS A 207 4.79 -18.02 9.10
CA LYS A 207 6.17 -18.02 9.61
C LYS A 207 6.36 -17.12 10.82
N GLY A 208 5.45 -16.21 11.06
CA GLY A 208 5.39 -15.32 12.22
C GLY A 208 4.29 -15.71 13.20
N THR A 209 3.73 -14.68 13.84
CA THR A 209 2.67 -14.82 14.86
C THR A 209 1.37 -14.10 14.52
N LEU A 210 1.30 -13.49 13.32
CA LEU A 210 0.10 -12.82 12.85
C LEU A 210 -1.06 -13.83 12.76
N PRO A 211 -2.24 -13.54 13.32
CA PRO A 211 -3.42 -14.40 13.18
C PRO A 211 -4.06 -14.20 11.80
N TYR A 212 -3.26 -14.42 10.72
CA TYR A 212 -3.61 -14.08 9.35
C TYR A 212 -4.93 -14.71 8.88
N HIS A 213 -5.20 -15.94 9.33
CA HIS A 213 -6.38 -16.68 8.91
C HIS A 213 -7.67 -16.02 9.42
N GLU A 214 -7.65 -15.55 10.66
CA GLU A 214 -8.75 -14.82 11.28
C GLU A 214 -8.90 -13.43 10.68
N VAL A 215 -7.79 -12.72 10.48
CA VAL A 215 -7.78 -11.39 9.86
C VAL A 215 -8.37 -11.42 8.44
N LEU A 216 -7.92 -12.35 7.60
CA LEU A 216 -8.40 -12.46 6.22
C LEU A 216 -9.90 -12.81 6.14
N LYS A 217 -10.43 -13.56 7.11
CA LYS A 217 -11.89 -13.83 7.18
C LYS A 217 -12.73 -12.59 7.49
N LEU A 218 -12.18 -11.61 8.20
CA LEU A 218 -12.86 -10.34 8.48
C LEU A 218 -12.85 -9.39 7.28
N LEU A 219 -12.05 -9.70 6.27
CA LEU A 219 -11.89 -8.90 5.05
C LEU A 219 -12.52 -9.63 3.85
N PRO A 220 -13.85 -9.55 3.65
CA PRO A 220 -14.51 -10.31 2.60
C PRO A 220 -13.97 -9.96 1.22
N VAL A 221 -13.85 -10.98 0.38
CA VAL A 221 -13.43 -10.82 -1.02
C VAL A 221 -14.49 -10.01 -1.78
N SER A 222 -14.05 -8.97 -2.46
CA SER A 222 -14.90 -8.19 -3.36
C SER A 222 -14.16 -7.95 -4.69
N LYS A 223 -14.91 -7.54 -5.73
CA LYS A 223 -14.28 -7.21 -7.02
C LYS A 223 -13.38 -5.97 -6.94
N GLU A 224 -13.63 -5.12 -5.98
CA GLU A 224 -12.92 -3.83 -5.81
C GLU A 224 -11.70 -3.97 -4.89
N ARG A 225 -11.70 -4.94 -3.97
CA ARG A 225 -10.58 -5.16 -3.04
C ARG A 225 -9.46 -5.91 -3.74
N THR A 226 -8.27 -5.35 -3.61
CA THR A 226 -7.02 -5.92 -4.11
C THR A 226 -6.12 -6.31 -2.94
N TRP A 227 -5.20 -7.23 -3.20
CA TRP A 227 -4.34 -7.84 -2.18
C TRP A 227 -2.93 -7.88 -2.75
N THR A 228 -1.95 -7.34 -2.05
CA THR A 228 -0.55 -7.45 -2.44
C THR A 228 0.20 -8.34 -1.45
N ILE A 229 0.83 -9.38 -1.95
CA ILE A 229 1.77 -10.18 -1.16
C ILE A 229 3.08 -9.40 -1.11
N GLU A 230 3.47 -8.98 0.09
CA GLU A 230 4.61 -8.12 0.33
C GLU A 230 5.71 -8.85 1.10
N CYS A 231 6.31 -9.84 0.45
CA CYS A 231 7.38 -10.64 1.03
C CYS A 231 8.72 -10.35 0.36
N SER A 232 9.82 -10.42 1.16
CA SER A 232 11.18 -10.11 0.70
C SER A 232 11.88 -11.28 0.02
N HIS A 233 11.27 -12.49 0.00
CA HIS A 233 11.85 -13.71 -0.57
C HIS A 233 10.82 -14.44 -1.42
N LYS A 234 11.27 -14.96 -2.56
CA LYS A 234 10.43 -15.71 -3.53
C LYS A 234 9.68 -16.89 -2.88
N GLU A 235 10.36 -17.61 -2.00
CA GLU A 235 9.78 -18.77 -1.29
C GLU A 235 8.61 -18.34 -0.39
N ASP A 236 8.69 -17.17 0.20
CA ASP A 236 7.63 -16.59 1.05
C ASP A 236 6.43 -16.14 0.23
N VAL A 237 6.67 -15.55 -0.94
CA VAL A 237 5.59 -15.24 -1.90
C VAL A 237 4.85 -16.51 -2.32
N LEU A 238 5.59 -17.56 -2.70
CA LEU A 238 5.00 -18.84 -3.08
C LEU A 238 4.23 -19.49 -1.93
N LEU A 239 4.75 -19.41 -0.71
CA LEU A 239 4.07 -19.90 0.49
C LEU A 239 2.75 -19.18 0.73
N CYS A 240 2.72 -17.83 0.62
CA CYS A 240 1.51 -17.04 0.74
C CYS A 240 0.47 -17.43 -0.31
N LEU A 241 0.86 -17.50 -1.58
CA LEU A 241 -0.02 -17.92 -2.68
C LEU A 241 -0.60 -19.32 -2.46
N GLN A 242 0.24 -20.27 -2.02
CA GLN A 242 -0.18 -21.63 -1.70
C GLN A 242 -1.23 -21.64 -0.59
N LYS A 243 -0.96 -20.95 0.53
CA LYS A 243 -1.88 -20.89 1.69
C LYS A 243 -3.20 -20.24 1.31
N ILE A 244 -3.15 -19.08 0.67
CA ILE A 244 -4.35 -18.38 0.18
C ILE A 244 -5.22 -19.31 -0.66
N LYS A 245 -4.62 -20.05 -1.58
CA LYS A 245 -5.33 -20.99 -2.47
C LYS A 245 -5.86 -22.22 -1.74
N THR A 246 -5.02 -22.88 -0.93
CA THR A 246 -5.38 -24.16 -0.29
C THR A 246 -6.36 -24.00 0.86
N GLU A 247 -6.31 -22.86 1.55
CA GLU A 247 -7.19 -22.54 2.67
C GLU A 247 -8.44 -21.76 2.24
N GLY A 248 -8.55 -21.41 0.95
CA GLY A 248 -9.71 -20.71 0.38
C GLY A 248 -9.94 -19.34 1.02
N LEU A 249 -8.85 -18.58 1.26
CA LEU A 249 -8.91 -17.33 2.01
C LEU A 249 -9.29 -16.12 1.14
N LEU A 250 -8.97 -16.14 -0.18
CA LEU A 250 -9.25 -15.07 -1.13
C LEU A 250 -9.83 -15.60 -2.45
#